data_0a42c70d8ba68c5bc231222d24cfb01b
#
_entry.id   0a42c70d8ba68c5bc231222d24cfb01b
#
_cell.length_a   1.000
_cell.length_b   1.000
_cell.length_c   1.000
_cell.angle_alpha   90.00
_cell.angle_beta   90.00
_cell.angle_gamma   90.00
#
_symmetry.space_group_name_H-M   'P 1'
#
loop_
_entity.id
_entity.type
_entity.pdbx_description
1 polymer ?
#
loop_
_entity_poly.entity_id
_entity_poly.type
_entity_poly.pdbx_seq_one_letter_code
_entity_poly.pdbx_strand_id
1 'polypeptide(L)'
;MNIKSILVSQPEPKTQKSPYRDLAEKFKLKVDFRPFIHVEGVASQEFRQNRINLEEFTAVIFTSRMAVDHYFRIASETRFAVPDDMKYFCISEAVAYYLQNYVVY
;
A
#
# COMPACT_ATOMS: atom_id res chain seq x y z
N MET A 1 33.87 -12.45 -6.47
CA MET A 1 32.43 -12.76 -6.38
C MET A 1 31.90 -13.09 -7.76
N ASN A 2 31.27 -14.26 -7.92
CA ASN A 2 30.86 -14.74 -9.24
C ASN A 2 29.38 -14.46 -9.57
N ILE A 3 28.77 -13.52 -8.87
CA ILE A 3 27.40 -13.13 -9.13
C ILE A 3 27.35 -12.28 -10.40
N LYS A 4 26.55 -12.71 -11.37
CA LYS A 4 26.39 -12.00 -12.65
C LYS A 4 24.99 -11.39 -12.83
N SER A 5 23.99 -11.96 -12.17
CA SER A 5 22.61 -11.51 -12.30
C SER A 5 21.87 -11.64 -10.98
N ILE A 6 20.88 -10.77 -10.80
CA ILE A 6 20.03 -10.73 -9.60
C ILE A 6 18.59 -10.62 -10.06
N LEU A 7 17.72 -11.43 -9.45
CA LEU A 7 16.27 -11.34 -9.61
C LEU A 7 15.68 -10.58 -8.43
N VAL A 8 14.97 -9.51 -8.73
CA VAL A 8 14.29 -8.72 -7.70
C VAL A 8 12.79 -8.96 -7.84
N SER A 9 12.16 -9.43 -6.77
CA SER A 9 10.74 -9.77 -6.76
C SER A 9 9.84 -8.56 -6.51
N GLN A 10 10.13 -7.46 -7.18
CA GLN A 10 9.39 -6.21 -7.09
C GLN A 10 9.20 -5.63 -8.49
N PRO A 11 8.21 -4.73 -8.67
CA PRO A 11 8.10 -3.99 -9.91
C PRO A 11 9.34 -3.14 -10.18
N GLU A 12 9.66 -2.96 -11.45
CA GLU A 12 10.77 -2.10 -11.83
C GLU A 12 10.56 -0.67 -11.30
N PRO A 13 11.57 -0.06 -10.65
CA PRO A 13 11.45 1.32 -10.16
C PRO A 13 11.19 2.29 -11.31
N LYS A 14 10.25 3.21 -11.11
CA LYS A 14 9.89 4.23 -12.12
C LYS A 14 10.94 5.32 -12.24
N THR A 15 11.75 5.51 -11.21
CA THR A 15 12.81 6.52 -11.23
C THR A 15 14.13 5.88 -11.60
N GLN A 16 15.02 6.66 -12.23
CA GLN A 16 16.35 6.19 -12.58
C GLN A 16 17.24 6.02 -11.35
N LYS A 17 16.94 6.75 -10.28
CA LYS A 17 17.69 6.70 -9.04
C LYS A 17 17.14 5.61 -8.14
N SER A 18 17.82 4.47 -8.11
CA SER A 18 17.39 3.28 -7.38
C SER A 18 18.61 2.58 -6.81
N PRO A 19 18.53 2.05 -5.56
CA PRO A 19 19.62 1.23 -5.00
C PRO A 19 19.97 0.03 -5.87
N TYR A 20 18.97 -0.54 -6.55
CA TYR A 20 19.18 -1.69 -7.43
C TYR A 20 19.98 -1.32 -8.66
N ARG A 21 19.72 -0.16 -9.25
CA ARG A 21 20.47 0.32 -10.41
C ARG A 21 21.89 0.72 -10.05
N ASP A 22 22.07 1.36 -8.91
CA ASP A 22 23.40 1.71 -8.39
C ASP A 22 24.24 0.46 -8.17
N LEU A 23 23.65 -0.58 -7.61
CA LEU A 23 24.31 -1.87 -7.39
C LEU A 23 24.68 -2.52 -8.71
N ALA A 24 23.76 -2.48 -9.69
CA ALA A 24 24.01 -3.05 -11.02
C ALA A 24 25.18 -2.38 -11.71
N GLU A 25 25.28 -1.05 -11.66
CA GLU A 25 26.37 -0.31 -12.27
C GLU A 25 27.70 -0.55 -11.55
N LYS A 26 27.67 -0.53 -10.20
CA LYS A 26 28.89 -0.66 -9.40
C LYS A 26 29.57 -2.01 -9.59
N PHE A 27 28.79 -3.07 -9.69
CA PHE A 27 29.33 -4.44 -9.80
C PHE A 27 29.11 -5.07 -11.17
N LYS A 28 28.65 -4.31 -12.15
CA LYS A 28 28.35 -4.78 -13.52
C LYS A 28 27.44 -6.00 -13.52
N LEU A 29 26.32 -5.90 -12.79
CA LEU A 29 25.35 -6.97 -12.67
C LEU A 29 24.14 -6.72 -13.57
N LYS A 30 23.52 -7.81 -14.04
CA LYS A 30 22.22 -7.76 -14.67
C LYS A 30 21.17 -7.86 -13.58
N VAL A 31 20.24 -6.93 -13.53
CA VAL A 31 19.13 -6.95 -12.57
C VAL A 31 17.82 -7.10 -13.32
N ASP A 32 17.07 -8.16 -13.01
CA ASP A 32 15.75 -8.42 -13.57
C ASP A 32 14.70 -8.18 -12.50
N PHE A 33 13.66 -7.41 -12.83
CA PHE A 33 12.53 -7.16 -11.94
C PHE A 33 11.35 -8.03 -12.35
N ARG A 34 10.83 -8.83 -11.41
CA ARG A 34 9.67 -9.70 -11.62
C ARG A 34 8.74 -9.60 -10.43
N PRO A 35 7.68 -8.82 -10.52
CA PRO A 35 6.71 -8.76 -9.43
C PRO A 35 5.89 -10.05 -9.40
N PHE A 36 6.02 -10.82 -8.33
CA PHE A 36 5.25 -12.05 -8.12
C PHE A 36 3.94 -11.79 -7.40
N ILE A 37 3.85 -10.65 -6.71
CA ILE A 37 2.67 -10.26 -5.94
C ILE A 37 2.33 -8.82 -6.30
N HIS A 38 1.05 -8.55 -6.56
CA HIS A 38 0.58 -7.18 -6.66
C HIS A 38 -0.69 -7.03 -5.84
N VAL A 39 -0.97 -5.78 -5.44
CA VAL A 39 -2.14 -5.46 -4.63
C VAL A 39 -3.05 -4.56 -5.45
N GLU A 40 -4.32 -4.96 -5.58
CA GLU A 40 -5.35 -4.17 -6.23
C GLU A 40 -6.41 -3.75 -5.23
N GLY A 41 -6.92 -2.55 -5.41
CA GLY A 41 -8.08 -2.11 -4.63
C GLY A 41 -9.34 -2.80 -5.11
N VAL A 42 -10.19 -3.17 -4.17
CA VAL A 42 -11.51 -3.72 -4.49
C VAL A 42 -12.37 -2.58 -5.04
N ALA A 43 -13.06 -2.82 -6.16
CA ALA A 43 -14.00 -1.85 -6.71
C ALA A 43 -15.17 -1.64 -5.75
N SER A 44 -15.69 -0.41 -5.69
CA SER A 44 -16.79 -0.08 -4.76
C SER A 44 -18.04 -0.93 -5.02
N GLN A 45 -18.31 -1.26 -6.28
CA GLN A 45 -19.42 -2.11 -6.64
C GLN A 45 -19.26 -3.53 -6.08
N GLU A 46 -18.06 -4.11 -6.21
CA GLU A 46 -17.76 -5.42 -5.65
C GLU A 46 -17.83 -5.39 -4.13
N PHE A 47 -17.34 -4.33 -3.51
CA PHE A 47 -17.40 -4.14 -2.07
C PHE A 47 -18.85 -4.13 -1.58
N ARG A 48 -19.75 -3.43 -2.28
CA ARG A 48 -21.17 -3.40 -1.93
C ARG A 48 -21.83 -4.76 -2.03
N GLN A 49 -21.39 -5.59 -2.99
CA GLN A 49 -21.93 -6.95 -3.14
C GLN A 49 -21.60 -7.84 -1.95
N ASN A 50 -20.51 -7.57 -1.26
CA ASN A 50 -20.13 -8.30 -0.05
C ASN A 50 -20.95 -7.90 1.18
N ARG A 51 -21.81 -6.90 1.07
CA ARG A 51 -22.72 -6.44 2.12
C ARG A 51 -22.03 -6.03 3.41
N ILE A 52 -20.82 -5.51 3.29
CA ILE A 52 -20.09 -4.95 4.42
C ILE A 52 -20.57 -3.50 4.63
N ASN A 53 -21.03 -3.19 5.83
CA ASN A 53 -21.43 -1.83 6.16
C ASN A 53 -20.36 -1.18 7.03
N LEU A 54 -19.65 -0.19 6.49
CA LEU A 54 -18.60 0.50 7.21
C LEU A 54 -19.09 1.21 8.47
N GLU A 55 -20.36 1.61 8.51
CA GLU A 55 -20.95 2.32 9.63
C GLU A 55 -21.05 1.46 10.90
N GLU A 56 -21.01 0.14 10.77
CA GLU A 56 -21.10 -0.77 11.90
C GLU A 56 -19.81 -0.85 12.72
N PHE A 57 -18.71 -0.35 12.19
CA PHE A 57 -17.39 -0.50 12.81
C PHE A 57 -16.98 0.81 13.47
N THR A 58 -16.43 0.69 14.68
CA THR A 58 -15.97 1.84 15.46
C THR A 58 -14.45 1.95 15.49
N ALA A 59 -13.76 0.96 14.94
CA ALA A 59 -12.30 0.93 14.88
C ALA A 59 -11.85 0.24 13.59
N VAL A 60 -10.68 0.65 13.11
CA VAL A 60 -10.07 0.08 11.91
C VAL A 60 -8.62 -0.26 12.21
N ILE A 61 -8.19 -1.44 11.78
CA ILE A 61 -6.78 -1.87 11.86
C ILE A 61 -6.18 -1.74 10.47
N PHE A 62 -5.12 -0.95 10.35
CA PHE A 62 -4.40 -0.80 9.08
C PHE A 62 -3.09 -1.58 9.13
N THR A 63 -2.93 -2.49 8.18
CA THR A 63 -1.75 -3.34 8.08
C THR A 63 -0.75 -2.83 7.03
N SER A 64 -1.12 -1.83 6.24
CA SER A 64 -0.27 -1.26 5.20
C SER A 64 -0.76 0.13 4.81
N ARG A 65 0.12 0.88 4.13
CA ARG A 65 -0.27 2.17 3.56
C ARG A 65 -1.34 2.02 2.48
N MET A 66 -1.26 0.95 1.69
CA MET A 66 -2.27 0.69 0.66
C MET A 66 -3.64 0.43 1.28
N ALA A 67 -3.69 -0.24 2.43
CA ALA A 67 -4.94 -0.44 3.15
C ALA A 67 -5.56 0.89 3.57
N VAL A 68 -4.74 1.84 4.01
CA VAL A 68 -5.21 3.20 4.34
C VAL A 68 -5.85 3.86 3.12
N ASP A 69 -5.15 3.87 1.98
CA ASP A 69 -5.64 4.49 0.75
C ASP A 69 -6.97 3.87 0.32
N HIS A 70 -7.06 2.56 0.31
CA HIS A 70 -8.25 1.87 -0.18
C HIS A 70 -9.44 2.00 0.77
N TYR A 71 -9.20 2.05 2.08
CA TYR A 71 -10.26 2.30 3.05
C TYR A 71 -10.93 3.65 2.79
N PHE A 72 -10.13 4.72 2.69
CA PHE A 72 -10.69 6.05 2.48
C PHE A 72 -11.28 6.22 1.07
N ARG A 73 -10.72 5.53 0.08
CA ARG A 73 -11.31 5.49 -1.26
C ARG A 73 -12.69 4.86 -1.23
N ILE A 74 -12.84 3.69 -0.61
CA ILE A 74 -14.13 3.01 -0.51
C ILE A 74 -15.12 3.84 0.31
N ALA A 75 -14.66 4.44 1.40
CA ALA A 75 -15.52 5.33 2.21
C ALA A 75 -16.06 6.48 1.35
N SER A 76 -15.20 7.12 0.57
CA SER A 76 -15.59 8.21 -0.34
C SER A 76 -16.56 7.72 -1.41
N GLU A 77 -16.25 6.60 -2.08
CA GLU A 77 -17.10 6.07 -3.17
C GLU A 77 -18.45 5.57 -2.68
N THR A 78 -18.53 5.11 -1.44
CA THR A 78 -19.79 4.67 -0.84
C THR A 78 -20.49 5.78 -0.06
N ARG A 79 -19.95 6.98 -0.09
CA ARG A 79 -20.50 8.17 0.59
C ARG A 79 -20.58 7.99 2.12
N PHE A 80 -19.65 7.26 2.67
CA PHE A 80 -19.53 7.10 4.12
C PHE A 80 -18.61 8.19 4.67
N ALA A 81 -19.15 9.05 5.52
CA ALA A 81 -18.34 10.03 6.23
C ALA A 81 -17.73 9.37 7.47
N VAL A 82 -16.41 9.17 7.44
CA VAL A 82 -15.71 8.53 8.56
C VAL A 82 -15.82 9.43 9.79
N PRO A 83 -16.36 8.93 10.93
CA PRO A 83 -16.54 9.76 12.13
C PRO A 83 -15.19 10.24 12.69
N ASP A 84 -15.19 11.43 13.28
CA ASP A 84 -13.99 11.99 13.91
C ASP A 84 -13.51 11.15 15.11
N ASP A 85 -14.41 10.39 15.73
CA ASP A 85 -14.10 9.55 16.87
C ASP A 85 -13.71 8.10 16.47
N MET A 86 -13.58 7.83 15.16
CA MET A 86 -13.11 6.54 14.69
C MET A 86 -11.73 6.25 15.28
N LYS A 87 -11.55 5.04 15.78
CA LYS A 87 -10.28 4.61 16.35
C LYS A 87 -9.47 3.85 15.31
N TYR A 88 -8.18 4.15 15.25
CA TYR A 88 -7.27 3.56 14.28
C TYR A 88 -6.14 2.84 14.99
N PHE A 89 -5.87 1.61 14.54
CA PHE A 89 -4.73 0.82 15.01
C PHE A 89 -3.83 0.56 13.81
N CYS A 90 -2.56 0.91 13.92
CA CYS A 90 -1.61 0.79 12.82
C CYS A 90 -0.51 -0.17 13.21
N ILE A 91 -0.12 -1.03 12.26
CA ILE A 91 0.89 -2.06 12.50
C ILE A 91 2.29 -1.47 12.75
N SER A 92 2.53 -0.23 12.30
CA SER A 92 3.83 0.44 12.43
C SER A 92 3.67 1.94 12.48
N GLU A 93 4.73 2.64 12.93
CA GLU A 93 4.76 4.09 12.89
C GLU A 93 4.64 4.64 11.47
N ALA A 94 5.24 3.95 10.49
CA ALA A 94 5.17 4.39 9.10
C ALA A 94 3.73 4.45 8.60
N VAL A 95 2.92 3.44 8.94
CA VAL A 95 1.50 3.42 8.59
C VAL A 95 0.75 4.52 9.35
N ALA A 96 1.07 4.74 10.62
CA ALA A 96 0.44 5.79 11.42
C ALA A 96 0.74 7.18 10.85
N TYR A 97 1.96 7.45 10.44
CA TYR A 97 2.31 8.72 9.79
C TYR A 97 1.58 8.88 8.46
N TYR A 98 1.49 7.81 7.68
CA TYR A 98 0.79 7.85 6.41
C TYR A 98 -0.69 8.16 6.58
N LEU A 99 -1.30 7.67 7.67
CA LEU A 99 -2.69 7.92 8.00
C LEU A 99 -2.99 9.42 8.16
N GLN A 100 -2.01 10.22 8.55
CA GLN A 100 -2.16 11.67 8.70
C GLN A 100 -2.50 12.39 7.40
N ASN A 101 -2.33 11.74 6.25
CA ASN A 101 -2.80 12.28 4.97
C ASN A 101 -4.32 12.35 4.89
N TYR A 102 -5.02 11.61 5.72
CA TYR A 102 -6.48 11.51 5.69
C TYR A 102 -7.15 12.01 6.97
N VAL A 103 -6.50 11.88 8.11
CA VAL A 103 -7.06 12.25 9.40
C VAL A 103 -6.07 13.10 10.18
N VAL A 104 -6.63 13.99 11.01
CA VAL A 104 -5.85 14.85 11.91
C VAL A 104 -6.08 14.35 13.34
N TYR A 105 -5.00 14.04 14.04
CA TYR A 105 -5.08 13.66 15.45
C TYR A 105 -3.86 14.13 16.23
#